data_bea3da1251be2074f0568bd7625777f3
#
_entry.id   bea3da1251be2074f0568bd7625777f3
#
_cell.length_a   1.000
_cell.length_b   1.000
_cell.length_c   1.000
_cell.angle_alpha   90.00
_cell.angle_beta   90.00
_cell.angle_gamma   90.00
#
_symmetry.space_group_name_H-M   'P 1'
#
loop_
_entity.id
_entity.type
_entity.pdbx_description
1 polymer ?
#
loop_
_entity_poly.entity_id
_entity_poly.type
_entity_poly.pdbx_seq_one_letter_code
_entity_poly.pdbx_strand_id
1 'polypeptide(L)'
;RDSEMSWFGKLRGFFGGSVHEASGRGRRSLAWMPGNPGAIATMLATGVDLRIKSRDLVRRNAWAQAALEAFVANAVGTGIKPQSLSPDERFRADVQSLWRDWTDDADATGQTDFYGLQALACRAMLEGGECLIRLRPRRPEDGLAVPLQIQLLEPEHLPMHMNTDLANGNVVRAGIEFDGLGRRVAYHLYRAHPEDGRLAPMSGQGGLDTVRVDAREI
;
A
#
# COMPACT_ATOMS: atom_id res chain seq x y z
N ARG A 1 -1.89 68.90 -18.96
CA ARG A 1 -1.45 68.30 -17.63
C ARG A 1 -2.21 66.99 -17.30
N ASP A 2 -2.83 66.34 -18.31
CA ASP A 2 -3.65 65.11 -18.12
C ASP A 2 -3.26 63.94 -19.00
N SER A 3 -2.01 63.86 -19.51
CA SER A 3 -1.59 62.80 -20.41
C SER A 3 -0.59 61.79 -19.82
N GLU A 4 -0.07 62.01 -18.61
CA GLU A 4 0.96 61.10 -18.02
C GLU A 4 0.39 60.00 -17.07
N MET A 5 -0.87 60.10 -16.66
CA MET A 5 -1.45 59.13 -15.73
C MET A 5 -2.00 57.84 -16.41
N SER A 6 -2.08 57.85 -17.75
CA SER A 6 -2.62 56.71 -18.52
C SER A 6 -1.61 55.59 -18.80
N TRP A 7 -0.29 55.90 -18.76
CA TRP A 7 0.75 54.92 -19.11
C TRP A 7 1.10 53.97 -17.94
N PHE A 8 1.13 54.48 -16.70
CA PHE A 8 1.35 53.69 -15.50
C PHE A 8 0.18 52.76 -15.16
N GLY A 9 -1.04 53.12 -15.54
CA GLY A 9 -2.21 52.24 -15.40
C GLY A 9 -2.17 51.02 -16.34
N LYS A 10 -1.62 51.16 -17.52
CA LYS A 10 -1.43 50.06 -18.50
C LYS A 10 -0.30 49.11 -18.13
N LEU A 11 0.75 49.60 -17.47
CA LEU A 11 1.87 48.79 -17.01
C LEU A 11 1.50 47.90 -15.80
N ARG A 12 0.55 48.34 -14.94
CA ARG A 12 0.04 47.50 -13.82
C ARG A 12 -0.77 46.30 -14.28
N GLY A 13 -1.41 46.37 -15.44
CA GLY A 13 -2.12 45.23 -16.06
C GLY A 13 -1.20 44.18 -16.68
N PHE A 14 0.06 44.57 -17.02
CA PHE A 14 1.02 43.68 -17.68
C PHE A 14 1.86 42.87 -16.68
N PHE A 15 2.03 43.34 -15.44
CA PHE A 15 2.77 42.66 -14.39
C PHE A 15 1.90 41.99 -13.31
N GLY A 16 0.57 41.97 -13.48
CA GLY A 16 -0.38 41.34 -12.57
C GLY A 16 -0.71 39.90 -12.90
N GLY A 17 0.01 39.26 -13.82
CA GLY A 17 -0.11 37.83 -14.10
C GLY A 17 0.53 37.03 -12.96
N SER A 18 -0.18 36.05 -12.42
CA SER A 18 0.39 35.10 -11.46
C SER A 18 1.62 34.44 -12.08
N VAL A 19 2.69 34.29 -11.30
CA VAL A 19 3.96 33.67 -11.72
C VAL A 19 3.75 32.29 -12.36
N HIS A 20 2.63 31.64 -12.05
CA HIS A 20 2.18 30.39 -12.67
C HIS A 20 0.77 30.58 -13.23
N GLU A 21 0.59 30.37 -14.53
CA GLU A 21 -0.71 30.51 -15.22
C GLU A 21 -1.82 29.66 -14.54
N ALA A 22 -1.45 28.48 -14.03
CA ALA A 22 -2.36 27.59 -13.32
C ALA A 22 -2.87 28.14 -11.97
N SER A 23 -2.19 29.12 -11.37
CA SER A 23 -2.63 29.79 -10.12
C SER A 23 -3.57 30.99 -10.40
N GLY A 24 -3.76 31.36 -11.66
CA GLY A 24 -4.64 32.44 -12.06
C GLY A 24 -6.12 32.02 -11.98
N ARG A 25 -7.00 32.97 -11.61
CA ARG A 25 -8.46 32.81 -11.66
C ARG A 25 -9.06 33.26 -12.99
N GLY A 26 -8.33 33.03 -14.10
CA GLY A 26 -8.77 33.37 -15.44
C GLY A 26 -9.85 32.44 -15.97
N ARG A 27 -10.48 32.79 -17.10
CA ARG A 27 -11.55 31.99 -17.74
C ARG A 27 -11.17 30.53 -17.98
N ARG A 28 -9.88 30.23 -18.25
CA ARG A 28 -9.36 28.88 -18.50
C ARG A 28 -9.26 28.04 -17.23
N SER A 29 -9.01 28.66 -16.08
CA SER A 29 -8.85 28.00 -14.77
C SER A 29 -10.12 28.03 -13.91
N LEU A 30 -11.16 28.76 -14.33
CA LEU A 30 -12.36 28.97 -13.52
C LEU A 30 -13.11 27.67 -13.21
N ALA A 31 -13.06 26.69 -14.13
CA ALA A 31 -13.65 25.36 -13.92
C ALA A 31 -12.70 24.35 -13.27
N TRP A 32 -11.44 24.72 -13.08
CA TRP A 32 -10.43 23.87 -12.46
C TRP A 32 -10.06 24.43 -11.09
N MET A 33 -10.87 24.10 -10.10
CA MET A 33 -10.67 24.46 -8.69
C MET A 33 -10.45 23.19 -7.87
N PRO A 34 -9.26 22.58 -7.95
CA PRO A 34 -8.94 21.41 -7.12
C PRO A 34 -8.96 21.83 -5.66
N GLY A 35 -9.59 21.02 -4.81
CA GLY A 35 -9.42 21.13 -3.36
C GLY A 35 -7.97 20.90 -2.98
N ASN A 36 -7.58 21.31 -1.78
CA ASN A 36 -6.28 21.01 -1.20
C ASN A 36 -6.44 20.13 0.06
N PRO A 37 -7.01 18.92 -0.06
CA PRO A 37 -7.05 17.98 1.05
C PRO A 37 -5.67 17.40 1.29
N GLY A 38 -5.36 17.08 2.54
CA GLY A 38 -4.16 16.29 2.86
C GLY A 38 -4.21 14.91 2.19
N ALA A 39 -3.03 14.28 2.02
CA ALA A 39 -2.91 12.99 1.34
C ALA A 39 -3.82 11.91 1.96
N ILE A 40 -3.90 11.84 3.28
CA ILE A 40 -4.77 10.89 4.01
C ILE A 40 -6.24 11.14 3.67
N ALA A 41 -6.70 12.39 3.70
CA ALA A 41 -8.10 12.73 3.40
C ALA A 41 -8.47 12.38 1.96
N THR A 42 -7.57 12.61 1.00
CA THR A 42 -7.75 12.20 -0.39
C THR A 42 -7.84 10.69 -0.53
N MET A 43 -6.93 9.96 0.11
CA MET A 43 -6.91 8.49 0.08
C MET A 43 -8.19 7.90 0.69
N LEU A 44 -8.65 8.41 1.83
CA LEU A 44 -9.88 7.96 2.48
C LEU A 44 -11.11 8.23 1.63
N ALA A 45 -11.14 9.36 0.90
CA ALA A 45 -12.30 9.74 0.10
C ALA A 45 -12.40 9.00 -1.24
N THR A 46 -11.28 8.63 -1.85
CA THR A 46 -11.26 8.15 -3.25
C THR A 46 -10.52 6.82 -3.46
N GLY A 47 -9.72 6.38 -2.48
CA GLY A 47 -8.84 5.22 -2.65
C GLY A 47 -9.56 3.92 -2.96
N VAL A 48 -10.69 3.66 -2.30
CA VAL A 48 -11.51 2.46 -2.53
C VAL A 48 -12.07 2.45 -3.96
N ASP A 49 -12.67 3.57 -4.39
CA ASP A 49 -13.24 3.68 -5.74
C ASP A 49 -12.18 3.55 -6.83
N LEU A 50 -11.01 4.16 -6.63
CA LEU A 50 -9.90 4.07 -7.58
C LEU A 50 -9.39 2.63 -7.69
N ARG A 51 -9.27 1.92 -6.58
CA ARG A 51 -8.84 0.52 -6.54
C ARG A 51 -9.83 -0.39 -7.26
N ILE A 52 -11.14 -0.24 -7.00
CA ILE A 52 -12.18 -0.99 -7.68
C ILE A 52 -12.10 -0.77 -9.20
N LYS A 53 -12.00 0.48 -9.63
CA LYS A 53 -11.90 0.84 -11.06
C LYS A 53 -10.62 0.32 -11.71
N SER A 54 -9.48 0.37 -11.00
CA SER A 54 -8.21 -0.16 -11.49
C SER A 54 -8.27 -1.67 -11.68
N ARG A 55 -8.80 -2.40 -10.69
CA ARG A 55 -8.99 -3.86 -10.80
C ARG A 55 -9.96 -4.23 -11.92
N ASP A 56 -11.06 -3.48 -12.08
CA ASP A 56 -12.00 -3.72 -13.18
C ASP A 56 -11.35 -3.47 -14.54
N LEU A 57 -10.55 -2.41 -14.66
CA LEU A 57 -9.79 -2.10 -15.86
C LEU A 57 -8.82 -3.26 -16.24
N VAL A 58 -8.06 -3.78 -15.28
CA VAL A 58 -7.13 -4.89 -15.53
C VAL A 58 -7.88 -6.15 -15.95
N ARG A 59 -9.04 -6.44 -15.34
CA ARG A 59 -9.84 -7.62 -15.66
C ARG A 59 -10.50 -7.56 -17.04
N ARG A 60 -10.86 -6.37 -17.51
CA ARG A 60 -11.67 -6.19 -18.73
C ARG A 60 -10.90 -5.68 -19.93
N ASN A 61 -9.70 -5.17 -19.73
CA ASN A 61 -8.89 -4.57 -20.79
C ASN A 61 -7.57 -5.34 -20.96
N ALA A 62 -7.45 -6.05 -22.07
CA ALA A 62 -6.28 -6.85 -22.39
C ALA A 62 -4.97 -6.03 -22.48
N TRP A 63 -5.04 -4.76 -22.87
CA TRP A 63 -3.87 -3.88 -22.91
C TRP A 63 -3.39 -3.50 -21.50
N ALA A 64 -4.32 -3.20 -20.61
CA ALA A 64 -4.00 -2.91 -19.21
C ALA A 64 -3.40 -4.15 -18.53
N GLN A 65 -3.99 -5.32 -18.76
CA GLN A 65 -3.46 -6.59 -18.27
C GLN A 65 -2.05 -6.85 -18.82
N ALA A 66 -1.85 -6.72 -20.13
CA ALA A 66 -0.55 -6.95 -20.77
C ALA A 66 0.52 -5.97 -20.24
N ALA A 67 0.17 -4.71 -20.03
CA ALA A 67 1.08 -3.72 -19.45
C ALA A 67 1.49 -4.08 -18.02
N LEU A 68 0.53 -4.51 -17.19
CA LEU A 68 0.79 -4.96 -15.83
C LEU A 68 1.70 -6.18 -15.80
N GLU A 69 1.39 -7.21 -16.60
CA GLU A 69 2.21 -8.43 -16.72
C GLU A 69 3.64 -8.12 -17.22
N ALA A 70 3.77 -7.25 -18.22
CA ALA A 70 5.07 -6.83 -18.72
C ALA A 70 5.88 -6.11 -17.64
N PHE A 71 5.23 -5.25 -16.82
CA PHE A 71 5.91 -4.58 -15.72
C PHE A 71 6.40 -5.58 -14.69
N VAL A 72 5.55 -6.48 -14.21
CA VAL A 72 5.90 -7.50 -13.21
C VAL A 72 7.04 -8.39 -13.74
N ALA A 73 6.94 -8.85 -15.00
CA ALA A 73 7.95 -9.69 -15.62
C ALA A 73 9.32 -9.00 -15.74
N ASN A 74 9.35 -7.69 -15.96
CA ASN A 74 10.60 -6.93 -16.06
C ASN A 74 11.15 -6.48 -14.70
N ALA A 75 10.27 -6.17 -13.73
CA ALA A 75 10.68 -5.70 -12.41
C ALA A 75 11.12 -6.83 -11.49
N VAL A 76 10.42 -7.96 -11.52
CA VAL A 76 10.67 -9.12 -10.66
C VAL A 76 11.35 -10.24 -11.41
N GLY A 77 10.94 -10.51 -12.66
CA GLY A 77 11.47 -11.59 -13.49
C GLY A 77 11.32 -12.94 -12.81
N THR A 78 12.45 -13.64 -12.64
CA THR A 78 12.52 -14.95 -11.94
C THR A 78 12.71 -14.79 -10.42
N GLY A 79 12.49 -13.60 -9.88
CA GLY A 79 12.65 -13.27 -8.47
C GLY A 79 13.99 -12.62 -8.13
N ILE A 80 13.96 -11.74 -7.15
CA ILE A 80 15.12 -11.05 -6.62
C ILE A 80 15.80 -11.99 -5.62
N LYS A 81 17.02 -12.43 -5.94
CA LYS A 81 17.78 -13.45 -5.19
C LYS A 81 18.88 -12.77 -4.38
N PRO A 82 18.84 -12.78 -3.05
CA PRO A 82 19.93 -12.28 -2.22
C PRO A 82 21.12 -13.24 -2.22
N GLN A 83 22.30 -12.69 -1.98
CA GLN A 83 23.53 -13.46 -1.76
C GLN A 83 24.21 -12.99 -0.49
N SER A 84 24.71 -13.92 0.31
CA SER A 84 25.53 -13.61 1.47
C SER A 84 26.90 -13.08 1.04
N LEU A 85 27.33 -11.96 1.60
CA LEU A 85 28.66 -11.36 1.40
C LEU A 85 29.62 -11.69 2.55
N SER A 86 29.30 -12.68 3.42
CA SER A 86 30.19 -13.08 4.50
C SER A 86 31.55 -13.52 3.96
N PRO A 87 32.68 -13.14 4.60
CA PRO A 87 34.00 -13.63 4.24
C PRO A 87 34.17 -15.14 4.51
N ASP A 88 33.41 -15.69 5.45
CA ASP A 88 33.42 -17.13 5.77
C ASP A 88 32.64 -17.92 4.70
N GLU A 89 33.35 -18.75 3.96
CA GLU A 89 32.78 -19.53 2.86
C GLU A 89 31.79 -20.59 3.35
N ARG A 90 32.09 -21.24 4.48
CA ARG A 90 31.21 -22.26 5.06
C ARG A 90 29.90 -21.62 5.52
N PHE A 91 29.98 -20.50 6.26
CA PHE A 91 28.79 -19.76 6.69
C PHE A 91 27.95 -19.28 5.49
N ARG A 92 28.60 -18.80 4.40
CA ARG A 92 27.87 -18.43 3.17
C ARG A 92 27.10 -19.61 2.59
N ALA A 93 27.74 -20.79 2.53
CA ALA A 93 27.10 -21.99 1.97
C ALA A 93 25.90 -22.43 2.81
N ASP A 94 26.06 -22.41 4.16
CA ASP A 94 25.00 -22.76 5.10
C ASP A 94 23.80 -21.79 4.99
N VAL A 95 24.05 -20.48 4.98
CA VAL A 95 23.00 -19.45 4.80
C VAL A 95 22.30 -19.60 3.46
N GLN A 96 23.06 -19.88 2.39
CA GLN A 96 22.48 -20.04 1.07
C GLN A 96 21.65 -21.33 0.94
N SER A 97 22.01 -22.38 1.69
CA SER A 97 21.19 -23.60 1.76
C SER A 97 19.89 -23.34 2.49
N LEU A 98 19.97 -22.76 3.70
CA LEU A 98 18.77 -22.38 4.49
C LEU A 98 17.84 -21.43 3.71
N TRP A 99 18.42 -20.50 2.95
CA TRP A 99 17.64 -19.60 2.10
C TRP A 99 16.84 -20.36 1.05
N ARG A 100 17.45 -21.32 0.37
CA ARG A 100 16.75 -22.14 -0.65
C ARG A 100 15.62 -22.95 -0.03
N ASP A 101 15.91 -23.61 1.10
CA ASP A 101 14.91 -24.41 1.78
C ASP A 101 13.75 -23.55 2.27
N TRP A 102 14.04 -22.34 2.78
CA TRP A 102 13.03 -21.38 3.24
C TRP A 102 12.20 -20.80 2.09
N THR A 103 12.80 -20.54 0.91
CA THR A 103 12.04 -19.92 -0.20
C THR A 103 10.88 -20.77 -0.68
N ASP A 104 11.00 -22.09 -0.60
CA ASP A 104 9.94 -23.02 -1.02
C ASP A 104 8.75 -23.00 -0.03
N ASP A 105 9.01 -22.77 1.26
CA ASP A 105 8.03 -22.77 2.34
C ASP A 105 7.60 -21.34 2.79
N ALA A 106 8.06 -20.31 2.11
CA ALA A 106 7.90 -18.92 2.56
C ALA A 106 6.46 -18.42 2.57
N ASP A 107 5.57 -18.97 1.71
CA ASP A 107 4.18 -18.54 1.64
C ASP A 107 3.35 -19.14 2.78
N ALA A 108 2.78 -18.29 3.61
CA ALA A 108 1.90 -18.70 4.70
C ALA A 108 0.59 -19.38 4.24
N THR A 109 0.22 -19.23 2.97
CA THR A 109 -0.94 -19.86 2.36
C THR A 109 -0.58 -21.17 1.64
N GLY A 110 0.72 -21.41 1.40
CA GLY A 110 1.22 -22.61 0.72
C GLY A 110 0.84 -22.71 -0.75
N GLN A 111 0.52 -21.58 -1.39
CA GLN A 111 0.11 -21.56 -2.81
C GLN A 111 1.27 -21.30 -3.76
N THR A 112 2.33 -20.63 -3.29
CA THR A 112 3.46 -20.24 -4.10
C THR A 112 4.75 -20.25 -3.28
N ASP A 113 5.88 -20.00 -3.93
CA ASP A 113 7.18 -19.81 -3.30
C ASP A 113 7.44 -18.31 -3.01
N PHE A 114 8.61 -18.01 -2.42
CA PHE A 114 9.01 -16.62 -2.13
C PHE A 114 9.08 -15.74 -3.39
N TYR A 115 9.46 -16.29 -4.51
CA TYR A 115 9.60 -15.54 -5.76
C TYR A 115 8.23 -15.24 -6.39
N GLY A 116 7.29 -16.18 -6.27
CA GLY A 116 5.90 -15.95 -6.60
C GLY A 116 5.25 -14.89 -5.71
N LEU A 117 5.56 -14.87 -4.40
CA LEU A 117 5.12 -13.80 -3.50
C LEU A 117 5.64 -12.41 -3.93
N GLN A 118 6.90 -12.30 -4.40
CA GLN A 118 7.43 -11.04 -4.93
C GLN A 118 6.63 -10.56 -6.16
N ALA A 119 6.34 -11.47 -7.08
CA ALA A 119 5.53 -11.15 -8.26
C ALA A 119 4.11 -10.74 -7.89
N LEU A 120 3.48 -11.46 -6.95
CA LEU A 120 2.14 -11.14 -6.43
C LEU A 120 2.12 -9.78 -5.72
N ALA A 121 3.12 -9.48 -4.88
CA ALA A 121 3.22 -8.19 -4.20
C ALA A 121 3.38 -7.03 -5.20
N CYS A 122 4.27 -7.19 -6.18
CA CYS A 122 4.45 -6.21 -7.25
C CYS A 122 3.15 -5.98 -8.03
N ARG A 123 2.46 -7.05 -8.41
CA ARG A 123 1.17 -7.00 -9.08
C ARG A 123 0.12 -6.29 -8.23
N ALA A 124 -0.05 -6.68 -6.98
CA ALA A 124 -1.04 -6.10 -6.06
C ALA A 124 -0.80 -4.60 -5.84
N MET A 125 0.46 -4.19 -5.70
CA MET A 125 0.84 -2.79 -5.56
C MET A 125 0.50 -1.96 -6.81
N LEU A 126 0.72 -2.48 -8.01
CA LEU A 126 0.40 -1.79 -9.26
C LEU A 126 -1.10 -1.75 -9.54
N GLU A 127 -1.81 -2.83 -9.26
CA GLU A 127 -3.23 -2.97 -9.53
C GLU A 127 -4.09 -2.29 -8.45
N GLY A 128 -3.71 -2.44 -7.18
CA GLY A 128 -4.46 -1.97 -6.03
C GLY A 128 -3.91 -0.69 -5.36
N GLY A 129 -2.72 -0.24 -5.76
CA GLY A 129 -2.04 0.92 -5.18
C GLY A 129 -1.22 0.60 -3.92
N GLU A 130 -1.53 -0.48 -3.23
CA GLU A 130 -0.86 -0.91 -2.00
C GLU A 130 -1.01 -2.42 -1.78
N CYS A 131 -0.16 -2.98 -0.94
CA CYS A 131 -0.18 -4.38 -0.52
C CYS A 131 0.33 -4.44 0.93
N LEU A 132 -0.33 -5.20 1.78
CA LEU A 132 0.14 -5.45 3.14
C LEU A 132 0.94 -6.76 3.15
N ILE A 133 2.17 -6.69 3.63
CA ILE A 133 3.07 -7.85 3.74
C ILE A 133 3.22 -8.17 5.21
N ARG A 134 2.67 -9.30 5.65
CA ARG A 134 2.72 -9.72 7.03
C ARG A 134 3.76 -10.82 7.25
N LEU A 135 4.68 -10.58 8.16
CA LEU A 135 5.59 -11.58 8.68
C LEU A 135 4.84 -12.48 9.67
N ARG A 136 4.89 -13.78 9.48
CA ARG A 136 4.22 -14.79 10.29
C ARG A 136 5.26 -15.65 11.01
N PRO A 137 5.73 -15.25 12.22
CA PRO A 137 6.54 -16.14 13.04
C PRO A 137 5.80 -17.45 13.28
N ARG A 138 6.51 -18.58 13.12
CA ARG A 138 6.01 -19.93 13.31
C ARG A 138 6.69 -20.55 14.52
N ARG A 139 6.11 -21.63 15.01
CA ARG A 139 6.69 -22.37 16.11
C ARG A 139 7.72 -23.38 15.58
N PRO A 140 8.75 -23.71 16.34
CA PRO A 140 9.70 -24.76 15.93
C PRO A 140 9.02 -26.11 15.65
N GLU A 141 7.88 -26.37 16.32
CA GLU A 141 7.11 -27.59 16.18
C GLU A 141 6.35 -27.69 14.85
N ASP A 142 6.21 -26.57 14.12
CA ASP A 142 5.58 -26.53 12.81
C ASP A 142 6.46 -27.16 11.70
N GLY A 143 7.72 -27.54 12.02
CA GLY A 143 8.60 -28.34 11.18
C GLY A 143 9.22 -27.60 10.00
N LEU A 144 9.18 -26.27 9.99
CA LEU A 144 9.81 -25.44 8.95
C LEU A 144 11.30 -25.30 9.20
N ALA A 145 12.12 -25.31 8.14
CA ALA A 145 13.56 -25.09 8.21
C ALA A 145 13.90 -23.73 8.86
N VAL A 146 13.12 -22.71 8.54
CA VAL A 146 13.13 -21.40 9.20
C VAL A 146 11.72 -21.08 9.67
N PRO A 147 11.49 -20.81 10.98
CA PRO A 147 10.14 -20.63 11.53
C PRO A 147 9.58 -19.23 11.22
N LEU A 148 9.54 -18.87 9.97
CA LEU A 148 9.02 -17.62 9.45
C LEU A 148 8.35 -17.85 8.10
N GLN A 149 7.15 -17.34 7.96
CA GLN A 149 6.45 -17.27 6.67
C GLN A 149 5.97 -15.87 6.39
N ILE A 150 5.62 -15.60 5.14
CA ILE A 150 5.10 -14.33 4.66
C ILE A 150 3.65 -14.52 4.22
N GLN A 151 2.81 -13.59 4.60
CA GLN A 151 1.43 -13.52 4.16
C GLN A 151 1.20 -12.20 3.42
N LEU A 152 0.74 -12.27 2.19
CA LEU A 152 0.24 -11.11 1.47
C LEU A 152 -1.25 -10.92 1.81
N LEU A 153 -1.62 -9.68 2.11
CA LEU A 153 -2.99 -9.30 2.40
C LEU A 153 -3.40 -8.14 1.51
N GLU A 154 -4.62 -8.20 1.03
CA GLU A 154 -5.21 -7.09 0.30
C GLU A 154 -5.47 -5.91 1.23
N PRO A 155 -5.40 -4.66 0.72
CA PRO A 155 -5.61 -3.46 1.52
C PRO A 155 -6.95 -3.42 2.24
N GLU A 156 -7.95 -4.13 1.73
CA GLU A 156 -9.29 -4.24 2.31
C GLU A 156 -9.29 -4.89 3.69
N HIS A 157 -8.24 -5.64 4.03
CA HIS A 157 -8.08 -6.15 5.41
C HIS A 157 -7.88 -5.03 6.43
N LEU A 158 -7.50 -3.81 6.01
CA LEU A 158 -7.35 -2.67 6.90
C LEU A 158 -8.67 -1.87 6.97
N PRO A 159 -9.34 -1.80 8.14
CA PRO A 159 -10.58 -1.06 8.31
C PRO A 159 -10.32 0.46 8.31
N MET A 160 -10.24 1.07 7.15
CA MET A 160 -9.91 2.50 6.99
C MET A 160 -10.91 3.44 7.67
N HIS A 161 -12.12 2.96 8.00
CA HIS A 161 -13.12 3.72 8.77
C HIS A 161 -12.88 3.67 10.29
N MET A 162 -12.01 2.79 10.76
CA MET A 162 -11.74 2.63 12.20
C MET A 162 -10.88 3.79 12.72
N ASN A 163 -11.53 4.67 13.49
CA ASN A 163 -10.88 5.78 14.15
C ASN A 163 -11.37 5.80 15.61
N THR A 164 -10.48 5.59 16.56
CA THR A 164 -10.83 5.57 17.99
C THR A 164 -9.62 5.93 18.85
N ASP A 165 -9.88 6.46 20.01
CA ASP A 165 -8.88 6.70 21.03
C ASP A 165 -8.93 5.53 22.03
N LEU A 166 -7.78 4.95 22.33
CA LEU A 166 -7.68 3.79 23.20
C LEU A 166 -7.42 4.20 24.67
N ALA A 167 -7.86 3.36 25.59
CA ALA A 167 -7.71 3.63 27.04
C ALA A 167 -6.24 3.70 27.49
N ASN A 168 -5.28 3.14 26.73
CA ASN A 168 -3.86 3.20 27.01
C ASN A 168 -3.18 4.48 26.51
N GLY A 169 -3.93 5.44 25.98
CA GLY A 169 -3.42 6.70 25.43
C GLY A 169 -2.98 6.62 23.96
N ASN A 170 -3.02 5.43 23.34
CA ASN A 170 -2.79 5.31 21.91
C ASN A 170 -4.02 5.75 21.12
N VAL A 171 -3.82 6.09 19.86
CA VAL A 171 -4.90 6.49 18.96
C VAL A 171 -4.90 5.59 17.71
N VAL A 172 -6.09 5.16 17.30
CA VAL A 172 -6.25 4.44 16.02
C VAL A 172 -6.76 5.43 14.98
N ARG A 173 -6.12 5.46 13.82
CA ARG A 173 -6.52 6.27 12.66
C ARG A 173 -6.42 5.38 11.42
N ALA A 174 -7.54 5.25 10.70
CA ALA A 174 -7.66 4.40 9.52
C ALA A 174 -7.19 2.95 9.77
N GLY A 175 -7.49 2.38 10.94
CA GLY A 175 -7.08 1.03 11.30
C GLY A 175 -5.63 0.88 11.78
N ILE A 176 -4.84 1.94 11.79
CA ILE A 176 -3.45 1.94 12.26
C ILE A 176 -3.38 2.57 13.66
N GLU A 177 -2.76 1.87 14.60
CA GLU A 177 -2.57 2.32 15.98
C GLU A 177 -1.25 3.08 16.13
N PHE A 178 -1.32 4.26 16.69
CA PHE A 178 -0.19 5.14 16.97
C PHE A 178 -0.03 5.35 18.47
N ASP A 179 1.20 5.39 18.96
CA ASP A 179 1.51 5.75 20.34
C ASP A 179 1.47 7.27 20.55
N GLY A 180 1.69 7.70 21.81
CA GLY A 180 1.72 9.11 22.17
C GLY A 180 2.85 9.93 21.51
N LEU A 181 3.82 9.28 20.86
CA LEU A 181 4.88 9.91 20.08
C LEU A 181 4.58 9.91 18.57
N GLY A 182 3.41 9.40 18.15
CA GLY A 182 3.02 9.30 16.76
C GLY A 182 3.69 8.14 15.99
N ARG A 183 4.29 7.16 16.66
CA ARG A 183 4.88 5.98 16.01
C ARG A 183 3.81 4.92 15.81
N ARG A 184 3.85 4.22 14.67
CA ARG A 184 3.00 3.07 14.40
C ARG A 184 3.40 1.93 15.33
N VAL A 185 2.45 1.39 16.10
CA VAL A 185 2.68 0.30 17.06
C VAL A 185 1.89 -0.95 16.72
N ALA A 186 0.76 -0.81 16.02
CA ALA A 186 -0.03 -1.97 15.59
C ALA A 186 -0.93 -1.62 14.39
N TYR A 187 -1.44 -2.66 13.77
CA TYR A 187 -2.48 -2.61 12.74
C TYR A 187 -3.68 -3.44 13.21
N HIS A 188 -4.88 -2.91 13.05
CA HIS A 188 -6.11 -3.64 13.28
C HIS A 188 -6.55 -4.21 11.93
N LEU A 189 -6.49 -5.52 11.76
CA LEU A 189 -6.78 -6.17 10.48
C LEU A 189 -8.03 -7.06 10.61
N TYR A 190 -8.88 -7.06 9.60
CA TYR A 190 -9.92 -8.07 9.49
C TYR A 190 -9.33 -9.47 9.38
N ARG A 191 -9.95 -10.45 10.05
CA ARG A 191 -9.52 -11.85 10.00
C ARG A 191 -9.74 -12.48 8.62
N ALA A 192 -10.77 -12.04 7.91
CA ALA A 192 -11.11 -12.46 6.56
C ALA A 192 -11.35 -11.22 5.71
N HIS A 193 -11.29 -11.38 4.39
CA HIS A 193 -11.60 -10.29 3.48
C HIS A 193 -13.06 -9.84 3.68
N PRO A 194 -13.32 -8.53 3.86
CA PRO A 194 -14.66 -8.04 4.23
C PRO A 194 -15.73 -8.33 3.16
N GLU A 195 -15.34 -8.47 1.89
CA GLU A 195 -16.26 -8.78 0.81
C GLU A 195 -16.50 -10.29 0.60
N ASP A 196 -15.69 -11.15 1.23
CA ASP A 196 -15.84 -12.61 1.20
C ASP A 196 -16.89 -13.12 2.20
N GLY A 197 -17.85 -12.32 2.57
CA GLY A 197 -18.84 -12.56 3.63
C GLY A 197 -19.62 -13.87 3.58
N ARG A 198 -19.48 -14.67 2.50
CA ARG A 198 -20.01 -16.04 2.39
C ARG A 198 -19.02 -17.11 2.82
N LEU A 199 -17.72 -16.78 2.88
CA LEU A 199 -16.62 -17.67 3.23
C LEU A 199 -16.08 -17.40 4.63
N ALA A 200 -16.45 -16.26 5.25
CA ALA A 200 -16.13 -15.98 6.64
C ALA A 200 -16.75 -17.08 7.52
N PRO A 201 -16.01 -17.67 8.48
CA PRO A 201 -16.57 -18.64 9.39
C PRO A 201 -17.80 -18.02 10.06
N MET A 202 -18.94 -18.73 9.97
CA MET A 202 -20.21 -18.37 10.60
C MET A 202 -20.13 -18.55 12.13
N SER A 203 -19.11 -18.00 12.76
CA SER A 203 -19.10 -17.77 14.19
C SER A 203 -19.98 -16.53 14.44
N GLY A 204 -21.14 -16.74 14.96
CA GLY A 204 -22.31 -15.88 15.17
C GLY A 204 -22.16 -14.43 15.64
N GLN A 205 -21.06 -13.78 15.34
CA GLN A 205 -20.83 -12.35 15.46
C GLN A 205 -20.22 -11.89 14.13
N GLY A 206 -20.97 -11.10 13.41
CA GLY A 206 -20.76 -10.72 12.02
C GLY A 206 -19.31 -10.48 11.65
N GLY A 207 -18.90 -11.02 10.52
CA GLY A 207 -17.57 -11.19 9.94
C GLY A 207 -16.63 -9.97 9.82
N LEU A 208 -16.76 -8.99 10.69
CA LEU A 208 -15.94 -7.78 10.75
C LEU A 208 -15.07 -7.73 12.02
N ASP A 209 -14.79 -8.91 12.63
CA ASP A 209 -13.89 -8.98 13.77
C ASP A 209 -12.46 -8.65 13.35
N THR A 210 -11.86 -7.67 14.02
CA THR A 210 -10.48 -7.26 13.77
C THR A 210 -9.54 -7.91 14.77
N VAL A 211 -8.33 -8.20 14.32
CA VAL A 211 -7.22 -8.63 15.17
C VAL A 211 -6.16 -7.54 15.18
N ARG A 212 -5.66 -7.24 16.39
CA ARG A 212 -4.53 -6.35 16.55
C ARG A 212 -3.23 -7.10 16.21
N VAL A 213 -2.49 -6.60 15.23
CA VAL A 213 -1.22 -7.15 14.75
C VAL A 213 -0.13 -6.14 15.07
N ASP A 214 0.97 -6.60 15.67
CA ASP A 214 2.12 -5.72 15.98
C ASP A 214 2.70 -5.11 14.69
N ALA A 215 3.08 -3.84 14.73
CA ALA A 215 3.64 -3.16 13.56
C ALA A 215 4.99 -3.73 13.08
N ARG A 216 5.62 -4.60 13.88
CA ARG A 216 6.84 -5.32 13.49
C ARG A 216 6.55 -6.50 12.57
N GLU A 217 5.29 -6.94 12.52
CA GLU A 217 4.87 -8.02 11.65
C GLU A 217 4.39 -7.51 10.27
N ILE A 218 4.31 -6.17 10.06
CA ILE A 218 3.79 -5.58 8.82
C ILE A 218 4.76 -4.59 8.21
#